data_f3512d0ad14f18f6db6795c0b1b1ebc8
#
_entry.id   f3512d0ad14f18f6db6795c0b1b1ebc8
#
_cell.length_a   1.000
_cell.length_b   1.000
_cell.length_c   1.000
_cell.angle_alpha   90.00
_cell.angle_beta   90.00
_cell.angle_gamma   90.00
#
_symmetry.space_group_name_H-M   'P 1'
#
loop_
_entity.id
_entity.type
_entity.pdbx_description
1 polymer ?
#
loop_
_entity_poly.entity_id
_entity_poly.type
_entity_poly.pdbx_seq_one_letter_code
_entity_poly.pdbx_strand_id
1 'polypeptide(L)'
;AVNAKFDINGFSSIYHTHKAWQNIKKEEWKKRKKVFEKIVLNIKKTNKSNYDCVIAVSGGKDSYYQTHVIKQYGLKPLLITYNGNNYSPEGEYNRDRMNKVFDADHLIISPSQDTLIKLNRIGFNKVGDMNWHCHTGILTVPMQYAVRFKIPYVIYGETNDILGIYKPEDYAEYTNRLRVEFSMRGYEWHEFIKNNKEGLVSKDMNWAKFPSDREIIENNIRG
;
A
#
# COMPACT_ATOMS: atom_id res chain seq x y z
N ALA A 1 -2.59 16.35 12.98
CA ALA A 1 -3.45 15.69 11.98
C ALA A 1 -3.92 16.73 10.98
N VAL A 2 -3.69 16.46 9.71
CA VAL A 2 -4.12 17.33 8.62
C VAL A 2 -5.65 17.38 8.63
N ASN A 3 -6.22 18.61 8.69
CA ASN A 3 -7.66 18.84 8.70
C ASN A 3 -8.46 18.31 9.90
N ALA A 4 -7.83 18.10 11.07
CA ALA A 4 -8.58 17.77 12.28
C ALA A 4 -9.52 18.94 12.66
N LYS A 5 -10.81 18.64 12.77
CA LYS A 5 -11.81 19.59 13.29
C LYS A 5 -12.06 19.27 14.76
N PHE A 6 -12.31 20.28 15.55
CA PHE A 6 -12.66 20.13 16.96
C PHE A 6 -14.14 20.42 17.19
N ASP A 7 -14.77 19.66 18.06
CA ASP A 7 -16.13 19.93 18.52
C ASP A 7 -16.16 20.99 19.64
N ILE A 8 -17.37 21.34 20.10
CA ILE A 8 -17.57 22.35 21.15
C ILE A 8 -16.92 21.98 22.48
N ASN A 9 -16.65 20.69 22.70
CA ASN A 9 -16.01 20.16 23.93
C ASN A 9 -14.48 19.99 23.74
N GLY A 10 -13.93 20.40 22.60
CA GLY A 10 -12.49 20.30 22.29
C GLY A 10 -12.02 18.92 21.83
N PHE A 11 -12.92 17.96 21.56
CA PHE A 11 -12.54 16.68 21.00
C PHE A 11 -12.33 16.76 19.49
N SER A 12 -11.25 16.16 18.99
CA SER A 12 -10.94 16.15 17.57
C SER A 12 -11.83 15.16 16.79
N SER A 13 -11.99 15.41 15.48
CA SER A 13 -12.66 14.45 14.58
C SER A 13 -11.99 13.08 14.59
N ILE A 14 -10.68 13.02 14.82
CA ILE A 14 -9.92 11.77 14.95
C ILE A 14 -10.33 10.99 16.20
N TYR A 15 -10.54 11.68 17.33
CA TYR A 15 -11.05 11.06 18.55
C TYR A 15 -12.42 10.40 18.30
N HIS A 16 -13.32 11.09 17.63
CA HIS A 16 -14.64 10.54 17.31
C HIS A 16 -14.56 9.32 16.37
N THR A 17 -13.71 9.40 15.35
CA THR A 17 -13.48 8.26 14.43
C THR A 17 -12.90 7.06 15.19
N HIS A 18 -11.91 7.28 16.06
CA HIS A 18 -11.32 6.21 16.88
C HIS A 18 -12.37 5.58 17.82
N LYS A 19 -13.20 6.40 18.46
CA LYS A 19 -14.32 5.89 19.27
C LYS A 19 -15.33 5.08 18.47
N ALA A 20 -15.64 5.51 17.25
CA ALA A 20 -16.52 4.75 16.35
C ALA A 20 -15.94 3.37 16.03
N TRP A 21 -14.63 3.27 15.75
CA TRP A 21 -13.95 2.00 15.52
C TRP A 21 -13.97 1.07 16.75
N GLN A 22 -13.76 1.61 17.94
CA GLN A 22 -13.84 0.83 19.19
C GLN A 22 -15.22 0.25 19.46
N ASN A 23 -16.27 0.90 18.95
CA ASN A 23 -17.67 0.55 19.19
C ASN A 23 -18.32 -0.25 18.05
N ILE A 24 -17.55 -0.75 17.09
CA ILE A 24 -18.08 -1.57 16.01
C ILE A 24 -18.70 -2.85 16.57
N LYS A 25 -19.97 -3.09 16.22
CA LYS A 25 -20.70 -4.27 16.61
C LYS A 25 -20.18 -5.53 15.90
N LYS A 26 -20.32 -6.68 16.56
CA LYS A 26 -19.92 -7.99 15.99
C LYS A 26 -20.62 -8.29 14.66
N GLU A 27 -21.85 -7.83 14.49
CA GLU A 27 -22.64 -8.00 13.27
C GLU A 27 -22.01 -7.29 12.07
N GLU A 28 -21.41 -6.11 12.28
CA GLU A 28 -20.70 -5.39 11.22
C GLU A 28 -19.45 -6.14 10.79
N TRP A 29 -18.68 -6.69 11.72
CA TRP A 29 -17.53 -7.55 11.38
C TRP A 29 -17.94 -8.80 10.59
N LYS A 30 -19.07 -9.44 10.94
CA LYS A 30 -19.63 -10.56 10.17
C LYS A 30 -20.02 -10.14 8.76
N LYS A 31 -20.61 -8.95 8.60
CA LYS A 31 -20.97 -8.39 7.30
C LYS A 31 -19.71 -8.13 6.45
N ARG A 32 -18.68 -7.51 7.01
CA ARG A 32 -17.39 -7.27 6.33
C ARG A 32 -16.73 -8.57 5.88
N LYS A 33 -16.72 -9.57 6.75
CA LYS A 33 -16.23 -10.91 6.40
C LYS A 33 -16.94 -11.48 5.17
N LYS A 34 -18.28 -11.39 5.13
CA LYS A 34 -19.07 -11.85 3.98
C LYS A 34 -18.76 -11.07 2.69
N VAL A 35 -18.51 -9.78 2.79
CA VAL A 35 -18.08 -8.98 1.63
C VAL A 35 -16.74 -9.47 1.11
N PHE A 36 -15.75 -9.66 2.01
CA PHE A 36 -14.45 -10.20 1.65
C PHE A 36 -14.54 -11.60 1.02
N GLU A 37 -15.35 -12.50 1.60
CA GLU A 37 -15.58 -13.84 1.06
C GLU A 37 -16.18 -13.81 -0.36
N LYS A 38 -17.09 -12.85 -0.65
CA LYS A 38 -17.60 -12.64 -2.02
C LYS A 38 -16.49 -12.19 -2.98
N ILE A 39 -15.57 -11.31 -2.54
CA ILE A 39 -14.43 -10.91 -3.35
C ILE A 39 -13.55 -12.12 -3.66
N VAL A 40 -13.21 -12.93 -2.65
CA VAL A 40 -12.43 -14.17 -2.82
C VAL A 40 -13.09 -15.12 -3.83
N LEU A 41 -14.40 -15.35 -3.72
CA LEU A 41 -15.14 -16.18 -4.65
C LEU A 41 -15.11 -15.63 -6.08
N ASN A 42 -15.24 -14.30 -6.22
CA ASN A 42 -15.12 -13.64 -7.52
C ASN A 42 -13.74 -13.81 -8.13
N ILE A 43 -12.67 -13.61 -7.34
CA ILE A 43 -11.29 -13.84 -7.77
C ILE A 43 -11.16 -15.27 -8.34
N LYS A 44 -11.52 -16.28 -7.56
CA LYS A 44 -11.44 -17.69 -7.99
C LYS A 44 -12.21 -18.00 -9.26
N LYS A 45 -13.35 -17.32 -9.48
CA LYS A 45 -14.22 -17.53 -10.64
C LYS A 45 -13.73 -16.84 -11.90
N THR A 46 -13.16 -15.63 -11.76
CA THR A 46 -12.89 -14.73 -12.91
C THR A 46 -11.43 -14.59 -13.26
N ASN A 47 -10.52 -14.96 -12.35
CA ASN A 47 -9.08 -14.82 -12.56
C ASN A 47 -8.60 -15.66 -13.74
N LYS A 48 -7.82 -15.03 -14.62
CA LYS A 48 -7.13 -15.66 -15.76
C LYS A 48 -5.60 -15.54 -15.66
N SER A 49 -5.11 -14.93 -14.59
CA SER A 49 -3.68 -14.78 -14.32
C SER A 49 -3.11 -16.01 -13.62
N ASN A 50 -1.79 -16.15 -13.65
CA ASN A 50 -1.07 -17.19 -12.88
C ASN A 50 -1.15 -16.97 -11.36
N TYR A 51 -1.51 -15.77 -10.92
CA TYR A 51 -1.68 -15.39 -9.52
C TYR A 51 -3.07 -14.82 -9.30
N ASP A 52 -3.64 -15.09 -8.14
CA ASP A 52 -4.99 -14.63 -7.78
C ASP A 52 -5.01 -13.18 -7.29
N CYS A 53 -3.94 -12.75 -6.64
CA CYS A 53 -3.76 -11.39 -6.16
C CYS A 53 -2.28 -11.06 -5.97
N VAL A 54 -1.98 -9.76 -5.91
CA VAL A 54 -0.72 -9.23 -5.38
C VAL A 54 -0.92 -8.95 -3.89
N ILE A 55 0.07 -9.26 -3.05
CA ILE A 55 0.11 -8.80 -1.67
C ILE A 55 1.33 -7.89 -1.51
N ALA A 56 1.11 -6.65 -1.10
CA ALA A 56 2.17 -5.74 -0.71
C ALA A 56 2.72 -6.16 0.66
N VAL A 57 4.00 -6.56 0.72
CA VAL A 57 4.60 -7.12 1.93
C VAL A 57 5.91 -6.43 2.29
N SER A 58 6.15 -6.29 3.60
CA SER A 58 7.39 -5.72 4.15
C SER A 58 8.18 -6.71 5.00
N GLY A 59 7.64 -7.90 5.28
CA GLY A 59 8.22 -8.84 6.25
C GLY A 59 7.85 -8.56 7.70
N GLY A 60 7.06 -7.52 7.97
CA GLY A 60 6.50 -7.23 9.30
C GLY A 60 5.33 -8.15 9.67
N LYS A 61 4.88 -8.07 10.92
CA LYS A 61 3.80 -8.91 11.46
C LYS A 61 2.51 -8.85 10.65
N ASP A 62 2.16 -7.68 10.15
CA ASP A 62 0.92 -7.47 9.38
C ASP A 62 1.03 -8.13 8.00
N SER A 63 2.19 -8.05 7.35
CA SER A 63 2.48 -8.76 6.10
C SER A 63 2.36 -10.30 6.25
N TYR A 64 2.88 -10.85 7.35
CA TYR A 64 2.74 -12.26 7.65
C TYR A 64 1.29 -12.66 7.88
N TYR A 65 0.56 -11.87 8.68
CA TYR A 65 -0.83 -12.16 8.99
C TYR A 65 -1.73 -12.09 7.74
N GLN A 66 -1.64 -11.02 6.94
CA GLN A 66 -2.45 -10.91 5.72
C GLN A 66 -2.14 -12.02 4.72
N THR A 67 -0.86 -12.38 4.54
CA THR A 67 -0.48 -13.48 3.64
C THR A 67 -1.03 -14.81 4.15
N HIS A 68 -0.94 -15.07 5.46
CA HIS A 68 -1.53 -16.25 6.09
C HIS A 68 -3.04 -16.33 5.82
N VAL A 69 -3.77 -15.26 6.06
CA VAL A 69 -5.22 -15.21 5.81
C VAL A 69 -5.55 -15.49 4.34
N ILE A 70 -4.85 -14.86 3.40
CA ILE A 70 -5.07 -15.07 1.96
C ILE A 70 -4.80 -16.52 1.55
N LYS A 71 -3.73 -17.13 2.07
CA LYS A 71 -3.43 -18.55 1.84
C LYS A 71 -4.49 -19.47 2.44
N GLN A 72 -5.05 -19.15 3.61
CA GLN A 72 -6.17 -19.92 4.20
C GLN A 72 -7.42 -19.92 3.31
N TYR A 73 -7.68 -18.85 2.57
CA TYR A 73 -8.75 -18.83 1.57
C TYR A 73 -8.40 -19.60 0.27
N GLY A 74 -7.22 -20.20 0.20
CA GLY A 74 -6.76 -21.01 -0.94
C GLY A 74 -6.46 -20.19 -2.17
N LEU A 75 -6.09 -18.92 -2.02
CA LEU A 75 -5.59 -18.06 -3.10
C LEU A 75 -4.09 -18.24 -3.30
N LYS A 76 -3.63 -18.08 -4.54
CA LYS A 76 -2.22 -18.06 -4.93
C LYS A 76 -1.74 -16.62 -5.09
N PRO A 77 -1.12 -16.02 -4.06
CA PRO A 77 -0.63 -14.65 -4.14
C PRO A 77 0.73 -14.56 -4.83
N LEU A 78 1.01 -13.39 -5.44
CA LEU A 78 2.35 -12.90 -5.73
C LEU A 78 2.71 -11.88 -4.63
N LEU A 79 3.76 -12.16 -3.86
CA LEU A 79 4.27 -11.24 -2.86
C LEU A 79 5.14 -10.17 -3.53
N ILE A 80 4.95 -8.91 -3.18
CA ILE A 80 5.75 -7.80 -3.73
C ILE A 80 6.23 -6.90 -2.59
N THR A 81 7.54 -6.69 -2.54
CA THR A 81 8.18 -5.74 -1.62
C THR A 81 8.80 -4.59 -2.39
N TYR A 82 8.50 -3.37 -1.98
CA TYR A 82 9.37 -2.23 -2.25
C TYR A 82 10.45 -2.16 -1.16
N ASN A 83 11.71 -2.30 -1.54
CA ASN A 83 12.83 -2.23 -0.61
C ASN A 83 13.39 -0.80 -0.56
N GLY A 84 13.08 -0.08 0.50
CA GLY A 84 13.60 1.27 0.75
C GLY A 84 15.01 1.31 1.36
N ASN A 85 15.69 0.15 1.47
CA ASN A 85 17.03 0.01 2.06
C ASN A 85 17.16 0.51 3.52
N ASN A 86 16.10 0.39 4.30
CA ASN A 86 16.00 0.82 5.69
C ASN A 86 15.63 -0.31 6.66
N TYR A 87 15.91 -1.55 6.29
CA TYR A 87 15.65 -2.72 7.12
C TYR A 87 16.78 -2.96 8.12
N SER A 88 16.42 -3.48 9.31
CA SER A 88 17.39 -4.15 10.18
C SER A 88 17.73 -5.55 9.64
N PRO A 89 18.81 -6.18 10.11
CA PRO A 89 19.13 -7.55 9.72
C PRO A 89 17.97 -8.54 9.96
N GLU A 90 17.24 -8.40 11.06
CA GLU A 90 16.06 -9.20 11.37
C GLU A 90 14.90 -8.91 10.40
N GLY A 91 14.74 -7.65 10.00
CA GLY A 91 13.75 -7.21 9.03
C GLY A 91 14.03 -7.82 7.65
N GLU A 92 15.27 -7.81 7.21
CA GLU A 92 15.71 -8.47 5.98
C GLU A 92 15.47 -9.98 6.03
N TYR A 93 15.90 -10.63 7.09
CA TYR A 93 15.65 -12.04 7.30
C TYR A 93 14.17 -12.40 7.25
N ASN A 94 13.32 -11.64 7.92
CA ASN A 94 11.88 -11.87 7.92
C ASN A 94 11.26 -11.63 6.54
N ARG A 95 11.66 -10.59 5.83
CA ARG A 95 11.21 -10.30 4.47
C ARG A 95 11.59 -11.43 3.50
N ASP A 96 12.87 -11.82 3.52
CA ASP A 96 13.43 -12.73 2.52
C ASP A 96 12.94 -14.17 2.69
N ARG A 97 12.56 -14.57 3.90
CA ARG A 97 12.01 -15.91 4.14
C ARG A 97 10.51 -16.07 3.83
N MET A 98 9.78 -14.99 3.52
CA MET A 98 8.33 -15.07 3.30
C MET A 98 7.96 -16.02 2.17
N ASN A 99 8.74 -16.07 1.09
CA ASN A 99 8.53 -17.00 -0.02
C ASN A 99 8.53 -18.45 0.44
N LYS A 100 9.49 -18.82 1.29
CA LYS A 100 9.62 -20.17 1.84
C LYS A 100 8.52 -20.50 2.85
N VAL A 101 8.18 -19.54 3.72
CA VAL A 101 7.15 -19.74 4.77
C VAL A 101 5.78 -19.95 4.17
N PHE A 102 5.44 -19.21 3.11
CA PHE A 102 4.12 -19.22 2.51
C PHE A 102 4.03 -20.04 1.21
N ASP A 103 5.13 -20.62 0.75
CA ASP A 103 5.20 -21.27 -0.56
C ASP A 103 4.57 -20.37 -1.64
N ALA A 104 5.17 -19.19 -1.82
CA ALA A 104 4.68 -18.14 -2.71
C ALA A 104 5.84 -17.42 -3.39
N ASP A 105 5.64 -17.03 -4.65
CA ASP A 105 6.62 -16.24 -5.38
C ASP A 105 6.73 -14.85 -4.75
N HIS A 106 7.95 -14.30 -4.66
CA HIS A 106 8.23 -13.02 -4.04
C HIS A 106 9.15 -12.17 -4.91
N LEU A 107 8.69 -10.99 -5.30
CA LEU A 107 9.47 -9.98 -6.00
C LEU A 107 9.89 -8.87 -5.04
N ILE A 108 11.17 -8.57 -5.01
CA ILE A 108 11.73 -7.47 -4.20
C ILE A 108 12.31 -6.43 -5.17
N ILE A 109 11.74 -5.24 -5.14
CA ILE A 109 12.16 -4.12 -5.99
C ILE A 109 12.97 -3.16 -5.15
N SER A 110 14.26 -3.09 -5.44
CA SER A 110 15.22 -2.23 -4.74
C SER A 110 15.68 -1.11 -5.68
N PRO A 111 15.25 0.13 -5.50
CA PRO A 111 15.83 1.26 -6.21
C PRO A 111 17.29 1.46 -5.85
N SER A 112 18.04 2.17 -6.69
CA SER A 112 19.43 2.53 -6.41
C SER A 112 19.55 3.27 -5.08
N GLN A 113 20.50 2.86 -4.25
CA GLN A 113 20.73 3.49 -2.94
C GLN A 113 21.09 4.99 -3.08
N ASP A 114 21.88 5.35 -4.10
CA ASP A 114 22.17 6.75 -4.41
C ASP A 114 20.90 7.56 -4.70
N THR A 115 19.99 7.00 -5.49
CA THR A 115 18.68 7.62 -5.76
C THR A 115 17.89 7.84 -4.48
N LEU A 116 17.86 6.86 -3.57
CA LEU A 116 17.12 6.98 -2.31
C LEU A 116 17.73 8.04 -1.37
N ILE A 117 19.06 8.12 -1.29
CA ILE A 117 19.76 9.16 -0.51
C ILE A 117 19.40 10.56 -1.03
N LYS A 118 19.43 10.75 -2.34
CA LYS A 118 19.02 11.99 -2.99
C LYS A 118 17.56 12.34 -2.70
N LEU A 119 16.68 11.37 -2.81
CA LEU A 119 15.25 11.53 -2.50
C LEU A 119 14.99 11.88 -1.04
N ASN A 120 15.75 11.30 -0.10
CA ASN A 120 15.65 11.63 1.31
C ASN A 120 15.97 13.13 1.54
N ARG A 121 17.03 13.65 0.91
CA ARG A 121 17.41 15.06 1.01
C ARG A 121 16.35 15.97 0.39
N ILE A 122 15.88 15.64 -0.82
CA ILE A 122 14.84 16.42 -1.50
C ILE A 122 13.54 16.37 -0.70
N GLY A 123 13.13 15.19 -0.25
CA GLY A 123 11.90 14.99 0.51
C GLY A 123 11.91 15.75 1.83
N PHE A 124 13.00 15.70 2.57
CA PHE A 124 13.16 16.48 3.80
C PHE A 124 12.99 17.98 3.55
N ASN A 125 13.69 18.52 2.54
CA ASN A 125 13.65 19.94 2.23
C ASN A 125 12.34 20.42 1.63
N LYS A 126 11.68 19.58 0.82
CA LYS A 126 10.49 19.97 0.06
C LYS A 126 9.18 19.75 0.81
N VAL A 127 9.09 18.62 1.50
CA VAL A 127 7.82 18.16 2.13
C VAL A 127 7.95 17.86 3.61
N GLY A 128 9.14 18.01 4.20
CA GLY A 128 9.39 17.67 5.59
C GLY A 128 9.35 16.15 5.88
N ASP A 129 9.44 15.32 4.85
CA ASP A 129 9.35 13.87 4.95
C ASP A 129 10.48 13.20 4.13
N MET A 130 11.51 12.73 4.82
CA MET A 130 12.59 11.98 4.18
C MET A 130 12.16 10.58 3.70
N ASN A 131 11.05 10.04 4.20
CA ASN A 131 10.52 8.73 3.83
C ASN A 131 9.48 8.79 2.70
N TRP A 132 9.33 9.94 2.02
CA TRP A 132 8.39 10.05 0.90
C TRP A 132 8.53 8.91 -0.11
N HIS A 133 9.75 8.51 -0.43
CA HIS A 133 10.01 7.43 -1.37
C HIS A 133 9.46 6.08 -0.87
N CYS A 134 9.54 5.79 0.44
CA CYS A 134 8.98 4.56 1.00
C CYS A 134 7.46 4.55 0.85
N HIS A 135 6.78 5.62 1.25
CA HIS A 135 5.32 5.74 1.14
C HIS A 135 4.85 5.64 -0.31
N THR A 136 5.61 6.23 -1.24
CA THR A 136 5.33 6.13 -2.67
C THR A 136 5.54 4.71 -3.19
N GLY A 137 6.69 4.11 -2.86
CA GLY A 137 7.09 2.82 -3.41
C GLY A 137 6.22 1.66 -2.95
N ILE A 138 5.85 1.61 -1.67
CA ILE A 138 5.00 0.53 -1.12
C ILE A 138 3.61 0.47 -1.77
N LEU A 139 3.15 1.58 -2.33
CA LEU A 139 1.86 1.67 -3.00
C LEU A 139 1.96 1.52 -4.51
N THR A 140 2.97 2.14 -5.10
CA THR A 140 3.13 2.21 -6.55
C THR A 140 3.62 0.88 -7.13
N VAL A 141 4.64 0.28 -6.51
CA VAL A 141 5.28 -0.93 -7.04
C VAL A 141 4.29 -2.11 -7.12
N PRO A 142 3.50 -2.45 -6.09
CA PRO A 142 2.51 -3.52 -6.22
C PRO A 142 1.50 -3.28 -7.34
N MET A 143 1.05 -2.05 -7.53
CA MET A 143 0.10 -1.69 -8.61
C MET A 143 0.74 -1.83 -10.00
N GLN A 144 2.00 -1.40 -10.18
CA GLN A 144 2.72 -1.58 -11.45
C GLN A 144 2.80 -3.05 -11.85
N TYR A 145 3.12 -3.93 -10.91
CA TYR A 145 3.22 -5.36 -11.19
C TYR A 145 1.86 -6.04 -11.34
N ALA A 146 0.83 -5.56 -10.64
CA ALA A 146 -0.53 -6.03 -10.86
C ALA A 146 -0.98 -5.75 -12.31
N VAL A 147 -0.74 -4.54 -12.81
CA VAL A 147 -1.02 -4.17 -14.20
C VAL A 147 -0.17 -5.03 -15.16
N ARG A 148 1.15 -5.11 -14.92
CA ARG A 148 2.09 -5.82 -15.80
C ARG A 148 1.75 -7.31 -15.95
N PHE A 149 1.34 -7.97 -14.86
CA PHE A 149 0.99 -9.38 -14.85
C PHE A 149 -0.52 -9.64 -14.97
N LYS A 150 -1.32 -8.57 -15.15
CA LYS A 150 -2.78 -8.63 -15.26
C LYS A 150 -3.43 -9.36 -14.06
N ILE A 151 -2.93 -9.08 -12.87
CA ILE A 151 -3.45 -9.63 -11.62
C ILE A 151 -4.51 -8.68 -11.11
N PRO A 152 -5.79 -9.11 -10.96
CA PRO A 152 -6.91 -8.19 -10.79
C PRO A 152 -7.00 -7.51 -9.41
N TYR A 153 -6.31 -8.04 -8.39
CA TYR A 153 -6.43 -7.52 -7.03
C TYR A 153 -5.06 -7.28 -6.40
N VAL A 154 -4.93 -6.12 -5.73
CA VAL A 154 -3.79 -5.79 -4.88
C VAL A 154 -4.28 -5.66 -3.44
N ILE A 155 -3.67 -6.41 -2.52
CA ILE A 155 -4.03 -6.43 -1.11
C ILE A 155 -2.98 -5.68 -0.32
N TYR A 156 -3.42 -4.64 0.38
CA TYR A 156 -2.59 -3.86 1.28
C TYR A 156 -2.94 -4.17 2.73
N GLY A 157 -1.93 -4.26 3.59
CA GLY A 157 -2.09 -4.46 5.03
C GLY A 157 -2.07 -3.16 5.84
N GLU A 158 -2.50 -2.07 5.25
CA GLU A 158 -2.48 -0.75 5.88
C GLU A 158 -3.78 -0.49 6.66
N THR A 159 -3.64 0.01 7.89
CA THR A 159 -4.78 0.37 8.75
C THR A 159 -4.93 1.89 8.77
N ASN A 160 -5.76 2.42 7.90
CA ASN A 160 -6.02 3.86 7.83
C ASN A 160 -6.98 4.36 8.93
N ASP A 161 -7.66 3.46 9.62
CA ASP A 161 -8.51 3.72 10.78
C ASP A 161 -7.76 4.33 11.96
N ILE A 162 -6.52 3.90 12.23
CA ILE A 162 -5.67 4.45 13.31
C ILE A 162 -5.42 5.94 13.11
N LEU A 163 -5.42 6.41 11.87
CA LEU A 163 -5.16 7.79 11.51
C LEU A 163 -6.44 8.64 11.49
N GLY A 164 -7.59 8.05 11.77
CA GLY A 164 -8.87 8.73 11.80
C GLY A 164 -9.36 9.22 10.43
N ILE A 165 -8.85 8.63 9.35
CA ILE A 165 -9.16 9.03 7.97
C ILE A 165 -10.45 8.38 7.50
N TYR A 166 -10.67 7.12 7.90
CA TYR A 166 -11.86 6.35 7.55
C TYR A 166 -12.74 6.12 8.74
N LYS A 167 -14.02 6.31 8.54
CA LYS A 167 -15.04 5.85 9.46
C LYS A 167 -15.32 4.36 9.27
N PRO A 168 -15.88 3.69 10.28
CA PRO A 168 -16.24 2.26 10.16
C PRO A 168 -17.16 1.93 9.00
N GLU A 169 -17.97 2.86 8.55
CA GLU A 169 -18.88 2.72 7.40
C GLU A 169 -18.17 2.81 6.05
N ASP A 170 -16.96 3.37 6.01
CA ASP A 170 -16.20 3.49 4.78
C ASP A 170 -15.51 2.15 4.46
N TYR A 171 -15.81 1.57 3.32
CA TYR A 171 -15.02 0.44 2.81
C TYR A 171 -13.76 0.98 2.16
N ALA A 172 -12.61 0.58 2.69
CA ALA A 172 -11.32 1.02 2.18
C ALA A 172 -11.03 0.35 0.83
N GLU A 173 -11.45 0.96 -0.26
CA GLU A 173 -10.80 0.75 -1.54
C GLU A 173 -9.62 1.73 -1.64
N TYR A 174 -8.49 1.24 -2.15
CA TYR A 174 -7.34 2.11 -2.38
C TYR A 174 -7.64 3.05 -3.54
N THR A 175 -7.91 4.32 -3.22
CA THR A 175 -8.29 5.33 -4.19
C THR A 175 -7.10 6.22 -4.56
N ASN A 176 -7.17 6.86 -5.73
CA ASN A 176 -6.20 7.86 -6.15
C ASN A 176 -6.05 9.00 -5.12
N ARG A 177 -7.15 9.34 -4.45
CA ARG A 177 -7.15 10.33 -3.36
C ARG A 177 -6.24 9.92 -2.22
N LEU A 178 -6.34 8.68 -1.75
CA LEU A 178 -5.47 8.14 -0.69
C LEU A 178 -4.01 8.18 -1.07
N ARG A 179 -3.72 7.80 -2.30
CA ARG A 179 -2.37 7.82 -2.82
C ARG A 179 -1.77 9.22 -2.75
N VAL A 180 -2.45 10.21 -3.30
CA VAL A 180 -1.92 11.57 -3.42
C VAL A 180 -1.96 12.30 -2.08
N GLU A 181 -3.12 12.35 -1.42
CA GLU A 181 -3.27 13.18 -0.22
C GLU A 181 -2.53 12.63 0.99
N PHE A 182 -2.49 11.31 1.12
CA PHE A 182 -1.97 10.67 2.31
C PHE A 182 -0.55 10.15 2.14
N SER A 183 -0.35 9.26 1.19
CA SER A 183 0.92 8.56 1.06
C SER A 183 2.00 9.40 0.40
N MET A 184 1.63 10.19 -0.59
CA MET A 184 2.56 11.02 -1.34
C MET A 184 2.62 12.48 -0.86
N ARG A 185 1.93 12.82 0.24
CA ARG A 185 1.88 14.17 0.80
C ARG A 185 1.45 15.25 -0.19
N GLY A 186 0.65 14.90 -1.20
CA GLY A 186 0.24 15.79 -2.26
C GLY A 186 1.27 16.00 -3.38
N TYR A 187 2.38 15.27 -3.38
CA TYR A 187 3.47 15.46 -4.33
C TYR A 187 3.69 14.21 -5.19
N GLU A 188 3.62 14.36 -6.49
CA GLU A 188 3.93 13.30 -7.46
C GLU A 188 5.44 13.24 -7.77
N TRP A 189 5.88 12.08 -8.28
CA TRP A 189 7.28 11.81 -8.57
C TRP A 189 7.97 12.88 -9.45
N HIS A 190 7.26 13.45 -10.43
CA HIS A 190 7.81 14.45 -11.35
C HIS A 190 8.18 15.77 -10.66
N GLU A 191 7.55 16.07 -9.53
CA GLU A 191 7.88 17.26 -8.76
C GLU A 191 9.21 17.13 -8.01
N PHE A 192 9.68 15.91 -7.76
CA PHE A 192 10.96 15.64 -7.12
C PHE A 192 12.14 15.77 -8.09
N ILE A 193 11.92 15.62 -9.39
CA ILE A 193 12.95 15.81 -10.41
C ILE A 193 12.98 17.25 -10.95
N LYS A 194 11.89 18.01 -10.79
CA LYS A 194 11.79 19.38 -11.27
C LYS A 194 12.70 20.28 -10.42
N ASN A 195 13.68 20.94 -11.09
CA ASN A 195 14.60 21.89 -10.45
C ASN A 195 15.37 21.33 -9.23
N ASN A 196 15.62 20.01 -9.20
CA ASN A 196 16.40 19.41 -8.12
C ASN A 196 17.90 19.64 -8.33
N LYS A 197 18.62 19.91 -7.23
CA LYS A 197 20.08 20.09 -7.23
C LYS A 197 20.85 18.76 -7.14
N GLU A 198 20.17 17.66 -6.88
CA GLU A 198 20.77 16.33 -6.70
C GLU A 198 20.97 15.57 -8.01
N GLY A 199 20.51 16.13 -9.16
CA GLY A 199 20.70 15.56 -10.49
C GLY A 199 19.81 14.34 -10.79
N LEU A 200 18.69 14.17 -10.06
CA LEU A 200 17.72 13.12 -10.37
C LEU A 200 17.01 13.37 -11.69
N VAL A 201 16.82 12.31 -12.46
CA VAL A 201 16.11 12.34 -13.73
C VAL A 201 14.96 11.34 -13.76
N SER A 202 14.09 11.46 -14.77
CA SER A 202 12.88 10.62 -14.89
C SER A 202 13.16 9.11 -14.89
N LYS A 203 14.33 8.69 -15.37
CA LYS A 203 14.73 7.27 -15.40
C LYS A 203 14.95 6.69 -14.00
N ASP A 204 15.40 7.51 -13.05
CA ASP A 204 15.64 7.11 -11.66
C ASP A 204 14.34 6.85 -10.90
N MET A 205 13.22 7.37 -11.43
CA MET A 205 11.91 7.39 -10.76
C MET A 205 10.91 6.37 -11.36
N ASN A 206 11.36 5.39 -12.15
CA ASN A 206 10.42 4.46 -12.81
C ASN A 206 9.56 3.67 -11.82
N TRP A 207 10.11 3.29 -10.68
CA TRP A 207 9.40 2.60 -9.61
C TRP A 207 8.34 3.49 -8.91
N ALA A 208 8.46 4.81 -9.02
CA ALA A 208 7.54 5.79 -8.41
C ALA A 208 6.40 6.23 -9.35
N LYS A 209 6.41 5.77 -10.60
CA LYS A 209 5.38 6.11 -11.59
C LYS A 209 4.16 5.22 -11.39
N PHE A 210 3.11 5.77 -10.80
CA PHE A 210 1.87 5.03 -10.62
C PHE A 210 1.23 4.73 -11.98
N PRO A 211 0.63 3.54 -12.18
CA PRO A 211 -0.08 3.23 -13.41
C PRO A 211 -1.17 4.26 -13.70
N SER A 212 -1.41 4.56 -14.96
CA SER A 212 -2.48 5.46 -15.37
C SER A 212 -3.86 4.87 -15.08
N ASP A 213 -4.87 5.71 -14.90
CA ASP A 213 -6.24 5.27 -14.70
C ASP A 213 -6.72 4.37 -15.87
N ARG A 214 -6.26 4.66 -17.08
CA ARG A 214 -6.52 3.83 -18.26
C ARG A 214 -5.99 2.41 -18.08
N GLU A 215 -4.72 2.25 -17.68
CA GLU A 215 -4.11 0.93 -17.46
C GLU A 215 -4.83 0.15 -16.35
N ILE A 216 -5.21 0.85 -15.26
CA ILE A 216 -5.94 0.25 -14.15
C ILE A 216 -7.32 -0.24 -14.59
N ILE A 217 -8.07 0.58 -15.33
CA ILE A 217 -9.42 0.26 -15.82
C ILE A 217 -9.38 -0.86 -16.86
N GLU A 218 -8.51 -0.75 -17.88
CA GLU A 218 -8.40 -1.75 -18.96
C GLU A 218 -7.99 -3.13 -18.43
N ASN A 219 -7.20 -3.20 -17.34
CA ASN A 219 -6.81 -4.45 -16.70
C ASN A 219 -7.73 -4.85 -15.52
N ASN A 220 -8.77 -4.06 -15.24
CA ASN A 220 -9.72 -4.30 -14.13
C ASN A 220 -9.00 -4.53 -12.78
N ILE A 221 -8.00 -3.68 -12.48
CA ILE A 221 -7.22 -3.77 -11.23
C ILE A 221 -7.97 -3.04 -10.12
N ARG A 222 -8.01 -3.65 -8.94
CA ARG A 222 -8.57 -3.08 -7.71
C ARG A 222 -7.58 -3.26 -6.57
N GLY A 223 -7.48 -2.26 -5.70
CA GLY A 223 -6.61 -2.27 -4.52
C GLY A 223 -7.34 -1.88 -3.26
#